data_1d2f4951ecf9563d629250767a126dfe
#
_entry.id   1d2f4951ecf9563d629250767a126dfe
#
_cell.length_a   1.000
_cell.length_b   1.000
_cell.length_c   1.000
_cell.angle_alpha   90.00
_cell.angle_beta   90.00
_cell.angle_gamma   90.00
#
_symmetry.space_group_name_H-M   'P 1'
#
loop_
_entity.id
_entity.type
_entity.pdbx_description
1 polymer ?
#
loop_
_entity_poly.entity_id
_entity_poly.type
_entity_poly.pdbx_seq_one_letter_code
_entity_poly.pdbx_strand_id
1 'polypeptide(L)'
;MQDILTCAMGLDVHRDIIVACLVKGAVDAEPEAETRTFSTLIPEMQKLRDWVIESECRNIAMESTGIYWQPIYEMLESCFDGEISILVVNARHMKNVPGRKTDMKDAQWIATLLRAGLLKGSFIPDKAFRELRHLTRYRKSVVHDITAQKNRIDKFLQSSGFRFTAFLSDTFGASGRNIIRHLIEHGSIDREALDKCLKTKTRNRIDEILVALNGSLSEHQRRFLNMVFRHLEDLEAHKHTVEDEITEEVLKHTDALNLLCSIPGIDVTAAAAIIAEIGTDMSSFPDSQHICSWAGLSPGNNESAGKRKSVHINKGNPYLKSMQCEVAWIRASHRKLYLSGWYWKVKQRKGAKRATIALARKILSIIYTMLKTGTPYNEECFEQRRLRCERKRANRLVNELQKLGYVVVAPD
;
A
#
# COMPACT_ATOMS: atom_id res chain seq x y z
N MET A 1 -8.51 34.97 -11.91
CA MET A 1 -8.07 34.27 -10.68
C MET A 1 -7.45 35.33 -9.77
N GLN A 2 -7.67 35.26 -8.50
CA GLN A 2 -7.02 36.16 -7.55
C GLN A 2 -5.71 35.47 -7.13
N ASP A 3 -4.59 36.16 -7.32
CA ASP A 3 -3.28 35.64 -6.93
C ASP A 3 -3.05 35.83 -5.43
N ILE A 4 -2.33 34.90 -4.81
CA ILE A 4 -1.98 34.93 -3.38
C ILE A 4 -0.48 34.87 -3.12
N LEU A 5 0.32 34.53 -4.15
CA LEU A 5 1.77 34.48 -4.09
C LEU A 5 2.40 35.49 -5.05
N THR A 6 3.46 36.15 -4.64
CA THR A 6 4.23 37.08 -5.47
C THR A 6 5.24 36.37 -6.39
N CYS A 7 5.64 35.15 -6.03
CA CYS A 7 6.61 34.33 -6.79
C CYS A 7 6.20 32.89 -6.75
N ALA A 8 6.11 32.25 -7.91
CA ALA A 8 5.80 30.84 -8.07
C ALA A 8 6.50 30.25 -9.30
N MET A 9 6.97 29.01 -9.19
CA MET A 9 7.57 28.27 -10.29
C MET A 9 6.76 27.02 -10.61
N GLY A 10 6.43 26.81 -11.88
CA GLY A 10 5.81 25.59 -12.38
C GLY A 10 6.81 24.75 -13.17
N LEU A 11 6.85 23.46 -12.89
CA LEU A 11 7.72 22.51 -13.59
C LEU A 11 6.85 21.48 -14.32
N ASP A 12 6.99 21.41 -15.63
CA ASP A 12 6.48 20.33 -16.47
C ASP A 12 7.62 19.35 -16.72
N VAL A 13 7.53 18.16 -16.10
CA VAL A 13 8.62 17.21 -16.02
C VAL A 13 8.34 16.00 -16.91
N HIS A 14 9.18 15.82 -17.92
CA HIS A 14 9.21 14.66 -18.80
C HIS A 14 10.44 13.78 -18.54
N ARG A 15 10.55 12.69 -19.30
CA ARG A 15 11.66 11.76 -19.19
C ARG A 15 13.03 12.41 -19.42
N ASP A 16 13.14 13.23 -20.45
CA ASP A 16 14.42 13.74 -20.94
C ASP A 16 14.54 15.28 -20.79
N ILE A 17 13.40 15.96 -20.51
CA ILE A 17 13.29 17.43 -20.52
C ILE A 17 12.46 17.90 -19.35
N ILE A 18 12.86 19.02 -18.76
CA ILE A 18 12.13 19.79 -17.75
C ILE A 18 11.86 21.16 -18.34
N VAL A 19 10.61 21.53 -18.45
CA VAL A 19 10.22 22.91 -18.79
C VAL A 19 9.84 23.59 -17.47
N ALA A 20 10.57 24.64 -17.12
CA ALA A 20 10.35 25.42 -15.91
C ALA A 20 9.88 26.83 -16.27
N CYS A 21 8.84 27.30 -15.61
CA CYS A 21 8.32 28.65 -15.77
C CYS A 21 8.25 29.35 -14.43
N LEU A 22 9.02 30.43 -14.27
CA LEU A 22 8.97 31.34 -13.16
C LEU A 22 7.96 32.45 -13.44
N VAL A 23 7.02 32.67 -12.51
CA VAL A 23 6.03 33.74 -12.57
C VAL A 23 6.23 34.65 -11.35
N LYS A 24 6.61 35.89 -11.55
CA LYS A 24 6.94 36.87 -10.50
C LYS A 24 6.24 38.21 -10.71
N GLY A 25 5.73 38.82 -9.66
CA GLY A 25 5.08 40.11 -9.69
C GLY A 25 4.17 40.34 -8.50
N ALA A 26 3.70 41.57 -8.31
CA ALA A 26 2.72 41.89 -7.26
C ALA A 26 1.40 41.12 -7.48
N VAL A 27 0.65 40.89 -6.39
CA VAL A 27 -0.58 40.07 -6.41
C VAL A 27 -1.69 40.72 -7.24
N ASP A 28 -1.68 42.04 -7.33
CA ASP A 28 -2.67 42.89 -8.00
C ASP A 28 -2.22 43.41 -9.37
N ALA A 29 -1.02 42.99 -9.84
CA ALA A 29 -0.47 43.40 -11.13
C ALA A 29 -0.31 42.18 -12.07
N GLU A 30 -0.19 42.46 -13.38
CA GLU A 30 0.11 41.43 -14.37
C GLU A 30 1.55 40.91 -14.15
N PRO A 31 1.73 39.60 -13.91
CA PRO A 31 3.05 39.08 -13.57
C PRO A 31 3.94 38.90 -14.79
N GLU A 32 5.23 39.03 -14.58
CA GLU A 32 6.25 38.62 -15.55
C GLU A 32 6.42 37.10 -15.51
N ALA A 33 6.56 36.47 -16.68
CA ALA A 33 6.77 35.05 -16.84
C ALA A 33 8.04 34.78 -17.64
N GLU A 34 8.98 34.06 -17.03
CA GLU A 34 10.20 33.60 -17.67
C GLU A 34 10.18 32.06 -17.77
N THR A 35 10.44 31.52 -18.98
CA THR A 35 10.47 30.07 -19.19
C THR A 35 11.86 29.64 -19.64
N ARG A 36 12.39 28.62 -18.97
CA ARG A 36 13.66 27.96 -19.33
C ARG A 36 13.43 26.46 -19.51
N THR A 37 14.26 25.82 -20.34
CA THR A 37 14.22 24.39 -20.57
C THR A 37 15.56 23.77 -20.17
N PHE A 38 15.48 22.68 -19.44
CA PHE A 38 16.63 21.93 -18.95
C PHE A 38 16.49 20.46 -19.36
N SER A 39 17.60 19.74 -19.46
CA SER A 39 17.56 18.28 -19.52
C SER A 39 17.46 17.68 -18.12
N THR A 40 17.11 16.40 -18.03
CA THR A 40 17.04 15.66 -16.77
C THR A 40 18.40 15.15 -16.28
N LEU A 41 19.49 15.59 -16.91
CA LEU A 41 20.85 15.28 -16.48
C LEU A 41 21.23 16.13 -15.25
N ILE A 42 22.00 15.53 -14.34
CA ILE A 42 22.39 16.17 -13.06
C ILE A 42 22.94 17.60 -13.24
N PRO A 43 23.88 17.88 -14.16
CA PRO A 43 24.40 19.25 -14.34
C PRO A 43 23.32 20.26 -14.76
N GLU A 44 22.33 19.85 -15.56
CA GLU A 44 21.24 20.74 -15.98
C GLU A 44 20.21 20.94 -14.85
N MET A 45 19.93 19.88 -14.08
CA MET A 45 19.10 20.02 -12.89
C MET A 45 19.77 20.92 -11.83
N GLN A 46 21.10 20.91 -11.72
CA GLN A 46 21.84 21.85 -10.86
C GLN A 46 21.64 23.30 -11.34
N LYS A 47 21.67 23.57 -12.65
CA LYS A 47 21.36 24.90 -13.19
C LYS A 47 19.93 25.33 -12.86
N LEU A 48 18.97 24.40 -12.91
CA LEU A 48 17.60 24.68 -12.49
C LEU A 48 17.56 25.05 -10.99
N ARG A 49 18.24 24.29 -10.14
CA ARG A 49 18.35 24.59 -8.70
C ARG A 49 18.96 25.97 -8.47
N ASP A 50 20.06 26.27 -9.14
CA ASP A 50 20.75 27.55 -9.00
C ASP A 50 19.84 28.72 -9.44
N TRP A 51 19.08 28.54 -10.53
CA TRP A 51 18.06 29.52 -10.95
C TRP A 51 16.93 29.69 -9.90
N VAL A 52 16.48 28.61 -9.26
CA VAL A 52 15.50 28.69 -8.15
C VAL A 52 16.06 29.54 -7.00
N ILE A 53 17.32 29.35 -6.65
CA ILE A 53 17.98 30.08 -5.57
C ILE A 53 18.19 31.56 -5.97
N GLU A 54 18.70 31.85 -7.18
CA GLU A 54 18.90 33.21 -7.70
C GLU A 54 17.59 34.01 -7.78
N SER A 55 16.49 33.35 -8.12
CA SER A 55 15.18 33.99 -8.21
C SER A 55 14.47 34.14 -6.87
N GLU A 56 15.04 33.59 -5.79
CA GLU A 56 14.44 33.50 -4.44
C GLU A 56 13.04 32.85 -4.44
N CYS A 57 12.79 31.92 -5.38
CA CYS A 57 11.50 31.30 -5.54
C CYS A 57 11.35 30.13 -4.57
N ARG A 58 10.58 30.34 -3.49
CA ARG A 58 10.32 29.33 -2.46
C ARG A 58 9.03 28.50 -2.70
N ASN A 59 8.28 28.80 -3.75
CA ASN A 59 7.03 28.11 -4.05
C ASN A 59 7.12 27.44 -5.43
N ILE A 60 7.17 26.12 -5.43
CA ILE A 60 7.32 25.32 -6.65
C ILE A 60 6.18 24.30 -6.75
N ALA A 61 5.65 24.11 -7.96
CA ALA A 61 4.75 23.02 -8.25
C ALA A 61 5.24 22.23 -9.46
N MET A 62 5.08 20.88 -9.40
CA MET A 62 5.42 20.00 -10.50
C MET A 62 4.37 18.92 -10.71
N GLU A 63 4.22 18.47 -11.97
CA GLU A 63 3.33 17.36 -12.27
C GLU A 63 3.94 16.02 -11.88
N SER A 64 3.14 15.13 -11.26
CA SER A 64 3.56 13.77 -10.84
C SER A 64 3.57 12.79 -12.02
N THR A 65 4.30 13.09 -13.11
CA THR A 65 4.41 12.19 -14.27
C THR A 65 5.43 11.08 -14.00
N GLY A 66 4.95 9.85 -13.85
CA GLY A 66 5.79 8.67 -13.62
C GLY A 66 6.68 8.81 -12.36
N ILE A 67 7.99 8.57 -12.55
CA ILE A 67 9.02 8.67 -11.50
C ILE A 67 9.94 9.88 -11.72
N TYR A 68 9.80 10.59 -12.83
CA TYR A 68 10.79 11.59 -13.30
C TYR A 68 10.86 12.84 -12.43
N TRP A 69 9.81 13.13 -11.66
CA TRP A 69 9.78 14.24 -10.71
C TRP A 69 10.66 14.02 -9.47
N GLN A 70 10.97 12.76 -9.10
CA GLN A 70 11.67 12.42 -7.85
C GLN A 70 13.07 13.02 -7.75
N PRO A 71 13.98 12.86 -8.72
CA PRO A 71 15.33 13.43 -8.63
C PRO A 71 15.31 14.97 -8.50
N ILE A 72 14.37 15.63 -9.18
CA ILE A 72 14.21 17.08 -9.13
C ILE A 72 13.68 17.50 -7.75
N TYR A 73 12.68 16.81 -7.25
CA TYR A 73 12.13 17.03 -5.92
C TYR A 73 13.23 16.92 -4.85
N GLU A 74 14.01 15.85 -4.86
CA GLU A 74 15.08 15.61 -3.89
C GLU A 74 16.18 16.67 -3.96
N MET A 75 16.52 17.14 -5.16
CA MET A 75 17.50 18.20 -5.34
C MET A 75 16.98 19.55 -4.82
N LEU A 76 15.73 19.88 -5.05
CA LEU A 76 15.11 21.14 -4.63
C LEU A 76 14.72 21.17 -3.16
N GLU A 77 14.43 20.02 -2.56
CA GLU A 77 13.99 19.88 -1.15
C GLU A 77 15.00 20.47 -0.16
N SER A 78 16.30 20.47 -0.52
CA SER A 78 17.37 21.04 0.30
C SER A 78 17.62 22.54 0.05
N CYS A 79 16.93 23.18 -0.90
CA CYS A 79 17.08 24.61 -1.13
C CYS A 79 16.56 25.42 0.06
N PHE A 80 17.19 26.55 0.32
CA PHE A 80 16.84 27.48 1.39
C PHE A 80 16.77 26.82 2.78
N ASP A 81 17.70 25.90 3.06
CA ASP A 81 17.76 25.11 4.32
C ASP A 81 16.47 24.32 4.61
N GLY A 82 15.76 23.89 3.55
CA GLY A 82 14.50 23.20 3.63
C GLY A 82 13.26 24.12 3.72
N GLU A 83 13.43 25.43 3.77
CA GLU A 83 12.34 26.42 3.79
C GLU A 83 11.75 26.65 2.38
N ILE A 84 11.41 25.57 1.69
CA ILE A 84 10.84 25.58 0.34
C ILE A 84 9.52 24.81 0.33
N SER A 85 8.53 25.35 -0.36
CA SER A 85 7.23 24.67 -0.58
C SER A 85 7.21 24.02 -1.96
N ILE A 86 7.29 22.71 -2.02
CA ILE A 86 7.26 21.95 -3.28
C ILE A 86 5.98 21.12 -3.33
N LEU A 87 5.08 21.43 -4.26
CA LEU A 87 3.84 20.70 -4.49
C LEU A 87 4.00 19.75 -5.69
N VAL A 88 3.91 18.45 -5.45
CA VAL A 88 3.78 17.46 -6.52
C VAL A 88 2.30 17.22 -6.78
N VAL A 89 1.82 17.58 -7.96
CA VAL A 89 0.39 17.65 -8.28
C VAL A 89 0.00 16.57 -9.26
N ASN A 90 -1.16 15.94 -9.05
CA ASN A 90 -1.68 14.95 -9.96
C ASN A 90 -2.30 15.64 -11.21
N ALA A 91 -1.89 15.21 -12.42
CA ALA A 91 -2.39 15.69 -13.71
C ALA A 91 -3.93 15.78 -13.81
N ARG A 92 -4.65 14.86 -13.17
CA ARG A 92 -6.12 14.89 -13.16
C ARG A 92 -6.71 16.08 -12.42
N HIS A 93 -6.05 16.54 -11.37
CA HIS A 93 -6.51 17.72 -10.62
C HIS A 93 -6.35 18.98 -11.47
N MET A 94 -5.22 19.11 -12.16
CA MET A 94 -4.95 20.26 -13.01
C MET A 94 -5.92 20.36 -14.21
N LYS A 95 -6.24 19.22 -14.83
CA LYS A 95 -7.19 19.15 -15.98
C LYS A 95 -8.63 19.52 -15.59
N ASN A 96 -8.98 19.43 -14.32
CA ASN A 96 -10.34 19.75 -13.84
C ASN A 96 -10.50 21.21 -13.38
N VAL A 97 -9.43 22.02 -13.40
CA VAL A 97 -9.53 23.44 -13.05
C VAL A 97 -10.05 24.22 -14.25
N PRO A 98 -11.18 24.96 -14.13
CA PRO A 98 -11.73 25.76 -15.21
C PRO A 98 -10.79 26.90 -15.62
N GLY A 99 -10.80 27.29 -16.89
CA GLY A 99 -10.11 28.49 -17.37
C GLY A 99 -8.76 28.26 -18.06
N ARG A 100 -8.40 27.01 -18.42
CA ARG A 100 -7.21 26.75 -19.23
C ARG A 100 -7.36 27.41 -20.60
N LYS A 101 -6.46 28.35 -20.93
CA LYS A 101 -6.29 28.87 -22.30
C LYS A 101 -5.45 27.87 -23.11
N THR A 102 -5.86 27.55 -24.29
CA THR A 102 -5.23 26.55 -25.19
C THR A 102 -3.78 26.90 -25.56
N ASP A 103 -3.38 28.14 -25.49
CA ASP A 103 -2.07 28.64 -25.95
C ASP A 103 -1.04 28.77 -24.79
N MET A 104 -1.42 28.45 -23.54
CA MET A 104 -0.53 28.55 -22.41
C MET A 104 0.27 27.25 -22.23
N LYS A 105 1.61 27.38 -22.15
CA LYS A 105 2.51 26.23 -21.88
C LYS A 105 2.18 25.57 -20.54
N ASP A 106 2.28 24.25 -20.44
CA ASP A 106 1.88 23.49 -19.24
C ASP A 106 2.64 23.97 -17.99
N ALA A 107 3.94 24.25 -18.05
CA ALA A 107 4.71 24.79 -16.94
C ALA A 107 4.19 26.16 -16.46
N GLN A 108 3.85 27.07 -17.37
CA GLN A 108 3.28 28.38 -17.02
C GLN A 108 1.91 28.24 -16.39
N TRP A 109 1.08 27.29 -16.87
CA TRP A 109 -0.21 27.00 -16.28
C TRP A 109 -0.08 26.48 -14.83
N ILE A 110 0.89 25.56 -14.58
CA ILE A 110 1.19 25.06 -13.23
C ILE A 110 1.59 26.22 -12.32
N ALA A 111 2.50 27.11 -12.76
CA ALA A 111 2.92 28.28 -11.98
C ALA A 111 1.73 29.22 -11.67
N THR A 112 0.89 29.49 -12.65
CA THR A 112 -0.31 30.35 -12.48
C THR A 112 -1.29 29.75 -11.48
N LEU A 113 -1.57 28.45 -11.56
CA LEU A 113 -2.45 27.78 -10.61
C LEU A 113 -1.86 27.76 -9.20
N LEU A 114 -0.53 27.55 -9.06
CA LEU A 114 0.17 27.62 -7.79
C LEU A 114 0.06 29.03 -7.18
N ARG A 115 0.32 30.07 -7.99
CA ARG A 115 0.23 31.46 -7.58
C ARG A 115 -1.17 31.82 -7.07
N ALA A 116 -2.21 31.28 -7.67
CA ALA A 116 -3.60 31.46 -7.28
C ALA A 116 -4.05 30.54 -6.12
N GLY A 117 -3.18 29.68 -5.57
CA GLY A 117 -3.51 28.75 -4.49
C GLY A 117 -4.51 27.65 -4.85
N LEU A 118 -4.65 27.33 -6.13
CA LEU A 118 -5.63 26.38 -6.64
C LEU A 118 -5.10 24.94 -6.72
N LEU A 119 -3.81 24.72 -6.43
CA LEU A 119 -3.19 23.41 -6.46
C LEU A 119 -3.27 22.71 -5.10
N LYS A 120 -3.56 21.41 -5.15
CA LYS A 120 -3.43 20.50 -4.00
C LYS A 120 -2.29 19.55 -4.25
N GLY A 121 -1.27 19.61 -3.41
CA GLY A 121 -0.14 18.69 -3.43
C GLY A 121 -0.54 17.26 -3.08
N SER A 122 0.15 16.30 -3.67
CA SER A 122 0.14 14.91 -3.22
C SER A 122 0.99 14.78 -1.95
N PHE A 123 0.61 13.87 -1.05
CA PHE A 123 1.42 13.57 0.11
C PHE A 123 2.72 12.86 -0.30
N ILE A 124 3.84 13.46 0.05
CA ILE A 124 5.19 12.89 -0.10
C ILE A 124 5.79 12.84 1.30
N PRO A 125 6.18 11.65 1.79
CA PRO A 125 6.81 11.54 3.09
C PRO A 125 8.26 12.03 3.05
N ASP A 126 8.80 12.29 4.22
CA ASP A 126 10.20 12.66 4.42
C ASP A 126 11.16 11.64 3.82
N LYS A 127 12.40 12.05 3.57
CA LYS A 127 13.41 11.24 2.89
C LYS A 127 13.60 9.87 3.52
N ALA A 128 13.69 9.76 4.84
CA ALA A 128 13.85 8.48 5.53
C ALA A 128 12.70 7.50 5.22
N PHE A 129 11.46 7.98 5.17
CA PHE A 129 10.33 7.14 4.81
C PHE A 129 10.27 6.83 3.31
N ARG A 130 10.84 7.69 2.43
CA ARG A 130 10.96 7.36 1.00
C ARG A 130 11.97 6.23 0.79
N GLU A 131 13.08 6.22 1.52
CA GLU A 131 14.07 5.13 1.51
C GLU A 131 13.45 3.82 2.02
N LEU A 132 12.77 3.84 3.15
CA LEU A 132 12.03 2.68 3.66
C LEU A 132 10.94 2.19 2.68
N ARG A 133 10.28 3.11 1.94
CA ARG A 133 9.35 2.73 0.85
C ARG A 133 10.02 1.93 -0.25
N HIS A 134 11.22 2.28 -0.65
CA HIS A 134 11.95 1.52 -1.67
C HIS A 134 12.15 0.09 -1.22
N LEU A 135 12.58 -0.13 0.02
CA LEU A 135 12.79 -1.47 0.58
C LEU A 135 11.48 -2.27 0.70
N THR A 136 10.45 -1.67 1.29
CA THR A 136 9.16 -2.39 1.49
C THR A 136 8.45 -2.71 0.18
N ARG A 137 8.53 -1.83 -0.81
CA ARG A 137 7.99 -2.08 -2.15
C ARG A 137 8.81 -3.10 -2.92
N TYR A 138 10.12 -3.06 -2.79
CA TYR A 138 11.01 -4.07 -3.37
C TYR A 138 10.76 -5.44 -2.76
N ARG A 139 10.64 -5.54 -1.42
CA ARG A 139 10.23 -6.77 -0.75
C ARG A 139 8.95 -7.37 -1.36
N LYS A 140 7.96 -6.52 -1.63
CA LYS A 140 6.72 -6.97 -2.26
C LYS A 140 6.94 -7.53 -3.67
N SER A 141 7.84 -6.94 -4.46
CA SER A 141 8.24 -7.49 -5.77
C SER A 141 8.89 -8.86 -5.60
N VAL A 142 9.85 -9.01 -4.68
CA VAL A 142 10.53 -10.29 -4.40
C VAL A 142 9.52 -11.37 -3.97
N VAL A 143 8.53 -11.04 -3.12
CA VAL A 143 7.45 -11.99 -2.76
C VAL A 143 6.61 -12.40 -3.97
N HIS A 144 6.36 -11.50 -4.91
CA HIS A 144 5.69 -11.81 -6.16
C HIS A 144 6.54 -12.77 -7.03
N ASP A 145 7.85 -12.52 -7.12
CA ASP A 145 8.79 -13.36 -7.89
C ASP A 145 8.90 -14.77 -7.29
N ILE A 146 8.95 -14.88 -5.95
CA ILE A 146 8.87 -16.16 -5.22
C ILE A 146 7.59 -16.91 -5.60
N THR A 147 6.44 -16.23 -5.61
CA THR A 147 5.16 -16.84 -5.96
C THR A 147 5.15 -17.30 -7.42
N ALA A 148 5.66 -16.48 -8.33
CA ALA A 148 5.78 -16.84 -9.74
C ALA A 148 6.71 -18.06 -9.94
N GLN A 149 7.80 -18.13 -9.19
CA GLN A 149 8.72 -19.26 -9.24
C GLN A 149 8.11 -20.55 -8.68
N LYS A 150 7.38 -20.46 -7.55
CA LYS A 150 6.60 -21.59 -7.01
C LYS A 150 5.58 -22.13 -8.02
N ASN A 151 4.85 -21.25 -8.67
CA ASN A 151 3.89 -21.63 -9.72
C ASN A 151 4.58 -22.28 -10.93
N ARG A 152 5.78 -21.83 -11.30
CA ARG A 152 6.58 -22.43 -12.39
C ARG A 152 7.00 -23.84 -12.05
N ILE A 153 7.47 -24.09 -10.83
CA ILE A 153 7.86 -25.42 -10.35
C ILE A 153 6.63 -26.33 -10.31
N ASP A 154 5.52 -25.88 -9.75
CA ASP A 154 4.28 -26.66 -9.67
C ASP A 154 3.79 -27.05 -11.08
N LYS A 155 3.76 -26.09 -12.01
CA LYS A 155 3.38 -26.34 -13.41
C LYS A 155 4.32 -27.38 -14.08
N PHE A 156 5.62 -27.29 -13.82
CA PHE A 156 6.60 -28.23 -14.36
C PHE A 156 6.36 -29.64 -13.81
N LEU A 157 6.19 -29.80 -12.51
CA LEU A 157 5.91 -31.07 -11.87
C LEU A 157 4.62 -31.70 -12.42
N GLN A 158 3.55 -30.92 -12.52
CA GLN A 158 2.27 -31.39 -13.08
C GLN A 158 2.41 -31.81 -14.55
N SER A 159 3.15 -31.05 -15.37
CA SER A 159 3.39 -31.40 -16.78
C SER A 159 4.29 -32.65 -16.96
N SER A 160 5.06 -32.96 -15.93
CA SER A 160 5.89 -34.18 -15.87
C SER A 160 5.16 -35.38 -15.25
N GLY A 161 3.86 -35.25 -14.95
CA GLY A 161 3.02 -36.31 -14.40
C GLY A 161 2.97 -36.42 -12.89
N PHE A 162 3.72 -35.57 -12.16
CA PHE A 162 3.77 -35.58 -10.70
C PHE A 162 2.67 -34.67 -10.12
N ARG A 163 1.61 -35.27 -9.56
CA ARG A 163 0.43 -34.54 -9.03
C ARG A 163 0.32 -34.54 -7.51
N PHE A 164 1.40 -34.78 -6.79
CA PHE A 164 1.39 -34.85 -5.32
C PHE A 164 1.03 -33.51 -4.64
N THR A 165 1.12 -32.40 -5.36
CA THR A 165 0.74 -31.08 -4.88
C THR A 165 -0.73 -31.00 -4.43
N ALA A 166 -1.62 -31.82 -5.00
CA ALA A 166 -3.03 -31.92 -4.60
C ALA A 166 -3.24 -32.57 -3.23
N PHE A 167 -2.23 -33.29 -2.72
CA PHE A 167 -2.30 -34.02 -1.45
C PHE A 167 -1.58 -33.32 -0.30
N LEU A 168 -0.83 -32.27 -0.59
CA LEU A 168 -0.13 -31.45 0.38
C LEU A 168 -0.84 -30.12 0.58
N SER A 169 -1.01 -29.70 1.83
CA SER A 169 -1.53 -28.36 2.14
C SER A 169 -0.58 -27.23 1.74
N ASP A 170 0.71 -27.52 1.71
CA ASP A 170 1.78 -26.64 1.23
C ASP A 170 2.85 -27.46 0.50
N THR A 171 2.89 -27.34 -0.80
CA THR A 171 3.85 -28.01 -1.68
C THR A 171 5.29 -27.57 -1.41
N PHE A 172 5.50 -26.35 -0.96
CA PHE A 172 6.82 -25.78 -0.67
C PHE A 172 7.14 -25.73 0.83
N GLY A 173 6.33 -26.41 1.65
CA GLY A 173 6.65 -26.75 3.04
C GLY A 173 7.67 -27.88 3.14
N ALA A 174 8.03 -28.25 4.37
CA ALA A 174 9.12 -29.20 4.62
C ALA A 174 8.96 -30.53 3.87
N SER A 175 7.79 -31.18 3.89
CA SER A 175 7.57 -32.46 3.21
C SER A 175 7.68 -32.32 1.68
N GLY A 176 7.06 -31.30 1.10
CA GLY A 176 7.11 -31.09 -0.34
C GLY A 176 8.51 -30.75 -0.85
N ARG A 177 9.27 -29.93 -0.12
CA ARG A 177 10.69 -29.65 -0.43
C ARG A 177 11.56 -30.90 -0.38
N ASN A 178 11.36 -31.76 0.62
CA ASN A 178 12.08 -33.02 0.71
C ASN A 178 11.78 -33.95 -0.49
N ILE A 179 10.52 -34.03 -0.90
CA ILE A 179 10.13 -34.79 -2.10
C ILE A 179 10.79 -34.19 -3.35
N ILE A 180 10.74 -32.85 -3.53
CA ILE A 180 11.35 -32.18 -4.69
C ILE A 180 12.86 -32.44 -4.74
N ARG A 181 13.56 -32.30 -3.60
CA ARG A 181 15.01 -32.61 -3.53
C ARG A 181 15.31 -34.06 -3.88
N HIS A 182 14.54 -35.01 -3.35
CA HIS A 182 14.68 -36.40 -3.67
C HIS A 182 14.48 -36.68 -5.18
N LEU A 183 13.45 -36.07 -5.80
CA LEU A 183 13.23 -36.18 -7.24
C LEU A 183 14.36 -35.56 -8.07
N ILE A 184 14.97 -34.47 -7.60
CA ILE A 184 16.16 -33.88 -8.23
C ILE A 184 17.34 -34.84 -8.18
N GLU A 185 17.56 -35.54 -7.06
CA GLU A 185 18.70 -36.43 -6.86
C GLU A 185 18.52 -37.77 -7.57
N HIS A 186 17.34 -38.37 -7.49
CA HIS A 186 17.11 -39.76 -7.91
C HIS A 186 16.17 -39.90 -9.12
N GLY A 187 15.37 -38.89 -9.44
CA GLY A 187 14.43 -38.89 -10.55
C GLY A 187 13.10 -39.59 -10.27
N SER A 188 13.04 -40.50 -9.33
CA SER A 188 11.86 -41.22 -8.86
C SER A 188 11.89 -41.35 -7.34
N ILE A 189 10.80 -41.76 -6.74
CA ILE A 189 10.71 -41.97 -5.30
C ILE A 189 9.97 -43.27 -5.00
N ASP A 190 10.51 -44.09 -4.13
CA ASP A 190 9.87 -45.29 -3.62
C ASP A 190 9.13 -44.99 -2.27
N ARG A 191 8.47 -46.01 -1.73
CA ARG A 191 7.70 -45.88 -0.51
C ARG A 191 8.57 -45.53 0.70
N GLU A 192 9.77 -46.14 0.81
CA GLU A 192 10.66 -45.94 1.96
C GLU A 192 11.24 -44.54 1.95
N ALA A 193 11.70 -44.06 0.80
CA ALA A 193 12.18 -42.68 0.64
C ALA A 193 11.06 -41.66 0.84
N LEU A 194 9.85 -41.93 0.36
CA LEU A 194 8.70 -41.07 0.58
C LEU A 194 8.35 -40.95 2.06
N ASP A 195 8.36 -42.08 2.81
CA ASP A 195 8.07 -42.02 4.26
C ASP A 195 9.09 -41.14 5.00
N LYS A 196 10.38 -41.20 4.63
CA LYS A 196 11.42 -40.32 5.17
C LYS A 196 11.20 -38.82 4.84
N CYS A 197 10.61 -38.51 3.67
CA CYS A 197 10.30 -37.16 3.26
C CYS A 197 9.09 -36.55 3.98
N LEU A 198 8.12 -37.36 4.41
CA LEU A 198 6.86 -36.92 4.97
C LEU A 198 6.92 -36.64 6.47
N LYS A 199 6.29 -35.56 6.91
CA LYS A 199 6.02 -35.29 8.33
C LYS A 199 4.75 -36.02 8.81
N THR A 200 4.65 -36.24 10.12
CA THR A 200 3.62 -37.08 10.79
C THR A 200 2.19 -36.90 10.25
N LYS A 201 1.74 -35.67 10.07
CA LYS A 201 0.37 -35.39 9.59
C LYS A 201 0.11 -35.83 8.14
N THR A 202 1.15 -35.91 7.31
CA THR A 202 1.03 -36.21 5.88
C THR A 202 1.23 -37.71 5.61
N ARG A 203 1.81 -38.45 6.56
CA ARG A 203 2.03 -39.89 6.46
C ARG A 203 0.75 -40.69 6.31
N ASN A 204 -0.34 -40.25 6.89
CA ASN A 204 -1.64 -40.93 6.76
C ASN A 204 -2.16 -41.03 5.31
N ARG A 205 -1.55 -40.28 4.39
CA ARG A 205 -1.89 -40.25 2.96
C ARG A 205 -0.76 -40.75 2.07
N ILE A 206 0.21 -41.52 2.61
CA ILE A 206 1.40 -41.96 1.90
C ILE A 206 1.08 -42.73 0.62
N ASP A 207 0.05 -43.60 0.65
CA ASP A 207 -0.35 -44.42 -0.50
C ASP A 207 -0.91 -43.56 -1.65
N GLU A 208 -1.73 -42.56 -1.32
CA GLU A 208 -2.26 -41.60 -2.31
C GLU A 208 -1.14 -40.76 -2.93
N ILE A 209 -0.21 -40.31 -2.12
CA ILE A 209 0.94 -39.50 -2.55
C ILE A 209 1.89 -40.35 -3.42
N LEU A 210 2.13 -41.63 -3.05
CA LEU A 210 2.96 -42.55 -3.82
C LEU A 210 2.39 -42.78 -5.22
N VAL A 211 1.07 -42.96 -5.32
CA VAL A 211 0.41 -43.09 -6.65
C VAL A 211 0.59 -41.81 -7.46
N ALA A 212 0.48 -40.65 -6.84
CA ALA A 212 0.66 -39.34 -7.50
C ALA A 212 2.10 -39.03 -7.88
N LEU A 213 3.06 -39.78 -7.35
CA LEU A 213 4.51 -39.72 -7.63
C LEU A 213 5.01 -40.88 -8.48
N ASN A 214 4.10 -41.74 -8.96
CA ASN A 214 4.47 -42.91 -9.76
C ASN A 214 4.93 -42.49 -11.18
N GLY A 215 6.18 -42.19 -11.29
CA GLY A 215 6.84 -41.74 -12.52
C GLY A 215 8.36 -41.59 -12.35
N SER A 216 9.05 -41.21 -13.41
CA SER A 216 10.48 -40.91 -13.36
C SER A 216 10.78 -39.67 -14.18
N LEU A 217 11.60 -38.78 -13.63
CA LEU A 217 12.17 -37.63 -14.32
C LEU A 217 13.40 -38.05 -15.12
N SER A 218 13.47 -37.64 -16.39
CA SER A 218 14.68 -37.76 -17.17
C SER A 218 15.80 -36.89 -16.57
N GLU A 219 17.05 -37.18 -16.94
CA GLU A 219 18.20 -36.39 -16.48
C GLU A 219 18.07 -34.91 -16.86
N HIS A 220 17.54 -34.59 -18.03
CA HIS A 220 17.26 -33.22 -18.44
C HIS A 220 16.21 -32.56 -17.53
N GLN A 221 15.12 -33.25 -17.21
CA GLN A 221 14.07 -32.75 -16.33
C GLN A 221 14.59 -32.53 -14.90
N ARG A 222 15.44 -33.40 -14.39
CA ARG A 222 16.09 -33.26 -13.08
C ARG A 222 16.98 -32.03 -13.04
N ARG A 223 17.82 -31.82 -14.06
CA ARG A 223 18.66 -30.62 -14.17
C ARG A 223 17.84 -29.34 -14.24
N PHE A 224 16.76 -29.33 -15.02
CA PHE A 224 15.87 -28.20 -15.09
C PHE A 224 15.18 -27.92 -13.73
N LEU A 225 14.62 -28.95 -13.09
CA LEU A 225 13.98 -28.82 -11.78
C LEU A 225 14.96 -28.29 -10.73
N ASN A 226 16.19 -28.78 -10.70
CA ASN A 226 17.25 -28.31 -9.81
C ASN A 226 17.54 -26.81 -10.04
N MET A 227 17.68 -26.40 -11.29
CA MET A 227 17.94 -24.99 -11.63
C MET A 227 16.81 -24.05 -11.13
N VAL A 228 15.55 -24.41 -11.39
CA VAL A 228 14.42 -23.56 -10.97
C VAL A 228 14.18 -23.63 -9.46
N PHE A 229 14.50 -24.75 -8.81
CA PHE A 229 14.36 -24.90 -7.37
C PHE A 229 15.44 -24.11 -6.60
N ARG A 230 16.70 -24.17 -7.06
CA ARG A 230 17.78 -23.31 -6.51
C ARG A 230 17.43 -21.84 -6.62
N HIS A 231 16.94 -21.39 -7.78
CA HIS A 231 16.51 -20.00 -7.93
C HIS A 231 15.39 -19.61 -6.96
N LEU A 232 14.48 -20.53 -6.61
CA LEU A 232 13.50 -20.29 -5.55
C LEU A 232 14.18 -20.09 -4.19
N GLU A 233 15.16 -20.94 -3.85
CA GLU A 233 15.91 -20.84 -2.58
C GLU A 233 16.71 -19.52 -2.50
N ASP A 234 17.33 -19.11 -3.61
CA ASP A 234 18.04 -17.81 -3.70
C ASP A 234 17.09 -16.61 -3.49
N LEU A 235 15.91 -16.63 -4.10
CA LEU A 235 14.90 -15.59 -3.91
C LEU A 235 14.39 -15.55 -2.46
N GLU A 236 14.22 -16.69 -1.82
CA GLU A 236 13.80 -16.76 -0.41
C GLU A 236 14.90 -16.23 0.54
N ALA A 237 16.16 -16.58 0.27
CA ALA A 237 17.30 -16.04 1.02
C ALA A 237 17.40 -14.51 0.84
N HIS A 238 17.29 -14.05 -0.40
CA HIS A 238 17.31 -12.62 -0.70
C HIS A 238 16.15 -11.86 -0.02
N LYS A 239 14.94 -12.46 0.04
CA LYS A 239 13.82 -11.88 0.78
C LYS A 239 14.18 -11.65 2.26
N HIS A 240 14.87 -12.59 2.90
CA HIS A 240 15.31 -12.43 4.29
C HIS A 240 16.28 -11.27 4.46
N THR A 241 17.29 -11.15 3.57
CA THR A 241 18.20 -10.01 3.59
C THR A 241 17.45 -8.67 3.50
N VAL A 242 16.47 -8.57 2.59
CA VAL A 242 15.64 -7.35 2.47
C VAL A 242 14.78 -7.11 3.72
N GLU A 243 14.29 -8.17 4.37
CA GLU A 243 13.53 -8.07 5.62
C GLU A 243 14.40 -7.61 6.79
N ASP A 244 15.67 -8.01 6.84
CA ASP A 244 16.64 -7.55 7.84
C ASP A 244 16.91 -6.04 7.68
N GLU A 245 17.17 -5.57 6.46
CA GLU A 245 17.33 -4.15 6.13
C GLU A 245 16.09 -3.31 6.51
N ILE A 246 14.89 -3.81 6.18
CA ILE A 246 13.63 -3.16 6.58
C ILE A 246 13.52 -3.06 8.09
N THR A 247 13.92 -4.11 8.81
CA THR A 247 13.85 -4.16 10.27
C THR A 247 14.82 -3.15 10.88
N GLU A 248 16.04 -3.06 10.37
CA GLU A 248 17.03 -2.07 10.82
C GLU A 248 16.52 -0.64 10.63
N GLU A 249 15.99 -0.32 9.45
CA GLU A 249 15.47 1.01 9.15
C GLU A 249 14.24 1.37 10.00
N VAL A 250 13.28 0.44 10.16
CA VAL A 250 12.05 0.75 10.92
C VAL A 250 12.29 0.85 12.42
N LEU A 251 13.34 0.22 12.96
CA LEU A 251 13.72 0.35 14.37
C LEU A 251 14.14 1.77 14.76
N LYS A 252 14.51 2.63 13.81
CA LYS A 252 14.71 4.07 14.04
C LYS A 252 13.40 4.77 14.44
N HIS A 253 12.25 4.14 14.22
CA HIS A 253 10.89 4.62 14.53
C HIS A 253 10.17 3.71 15.52
N THR A 254 10.86 3.26 16.56
CA THR A 254 10.39 2.23 17.52
C THR A 254 9.04 2.57 18.16
N ASP A 255 8.77 3.82 18.50
CA ASP A 255 7.50 4.23 19.12
C ASP A 255 6.30 3.96 18.18
N ALA A 256 6.41 4.39 16.93
CA ALA A 256 5.39 4.14 15.93
C ALA A 256 5.25 2.65 15.61
N LEU A 257 6.38 1.92 15.53
CA LEU A 257 6.40 0.48 15.33
C LEU A 257 5.63 -0.25 16.44
N ASN A 258 5.93 0.06 17.70
CA ASN A 258 5.27 -0.54 18.85
C ASN A 258 3.77 -0.22 18.90
N LEU A 259 3.40 1.04 18.57
CA LEU A 259 2.00 1.42 18.45
C LEU A 259 1.28 0.54 17.42
N LEU A 260 1.80 0.39 16.21
CA LEU A 260 1.16 -0.39 15.15
C LEU A 260 1.10 -1.88 15.49
N CYS A 261 2.19 -2.44 16.05
CA CYS A 261 2.25 -3.85 16.46
C CYS A 261 1.29 -4.16 17.62
N SER A 262 0.82 -3.18 18.39
CA SER A 262 -0.22 -3.37 19.39
C SER A 262 -1.59 -3.76 18.79
N ILE A 263 -1.80 -3.54 17.47
CA ILE A 263 -3.01 -3.99 16.76
C ILE A 263 -2.86 -5.48 16.43
N PRO A 264 -3.68 -6.38 16.97
CA PRO A 264 -3.60 -7.79 16.64
C PRO A 264 -3.75 -8.06 15.14
N GLY A 265 -2.75 -8.72 14.55
CA GLY A 265 -2.67 -8.99 13.10
C GLY A 265 -1.77 -8.03 12.32
N ILE A 266 -1.10 -7.10 12.99
CA ILE A 266 0.00 -6.32 12.44
C ILE A 266 1.30 -6.81 13.06
N ASP A 267 2.18 -7.37 12.25
CA ASP A 267 3.55 -7.72 12.58
C ASP A 267 4.53 -6.58 12.21
N VAL A 268 5.81 -6.77 12.52
CA VAL A 268 6.87 -5.80 12.21
C VAL A 268 6.90 -5.45 10.72
N THR A 269 6.76 -6.44 9.86
CA THR A 269 6.79 -6.24 8.39
C THR A 269 5.60 -5.41 7.90
N ALA A 270 4.40 -5.71 8.39
CA ALA A 270 3.20 -4.94 8.04
C ALA A 270 3.27 -3.52 8.61
N ALA A 271 3.75 -3.36 9.86
CA ALA A 271 3.95 -2.06 10.48
C ALA A 271 4.96 -1.22 9.69
N ALA A 272 6.12 -1.79 9.32
CA ALA A 272 7.13 -1.12 8.50
C ALA A 272 6.58 -0.66 7.15
N ALA A 273 5.81 -1.53 6.45
CA ALA A 273 5.19 -1.18 5.18
C ALA A 273 4.15 -0.05 5.32
N ILE A 274 3.42 -0.01 6.42
CA ILE A 274 2.45 1.06 6.70
C ILE A 274 3.19 2.37 7.00
N ILE A 275 4.17 2.35 7.92
CA ILE A 275 5.00 3.51 8.30
C ILE A 275 5.70 4.10 7.07
N ALA A 276 6.27 3.25 6.22
CA ALA A 276 6.91 3.68 4.98
C ALA A 276 5.97 4.47 4.05
N GLU A 277 4.68 4.11 4.02
CA GLU A 277 3.71 4.76 3.13
C GLU A 277 3.10 6.03 3.72
N ILE A 278 2.93 6.14 5.04
CA ILE A 278 2.21 7.28 5.65
C ILE A 278 3.10 8.15 6.54
N GLY A 279 4.33 7.71 6.85
CA GLY A 279 5.16 8.36 7.86
C GLY A 279 4.63 8.16 9.29
N THR A 280 5.21 8.87 10.22
CA THR A 280 4.79 8.89 11.63
C THR A 280 4.07 10.17 12.01
N ASP A 281 4.32 11.27 11.29
CA ASP A 281 3.63 12.54 11.48
C ASP A 281 2.30 12.58 10.72
N MET A 282 1.21 12.72 11.48
CA MET A 282 -0.15 12.80 10.94
C MET A 282 -0.60 14.22 10.63
N SER A 283 0.23 15.24 10.79
CA SER A 283 -0.10 16.65 10.50
C SER A 283 -0.44 16.88 9.03
N SER A 284 0.19 16.12 8.13
CA SER A 284 -0.05 16.15 6.69
C SER A 284 -1.47 15.70 6.27
N PHE A 285 -2.19 15.04 7.16
CA PHE A 285 -3.57 14.60 6.92
C PHE A 285 -4.52 15.31 7.90
N PRO A 286 -5.46 16.14 7.41
CA PRO A 286 -6.40 16.86 8.28
C PRO A 286 -7.17 15.94 9.22
N ASP A 287 -7.62 14.80 8.71
CA ASP A 287 -8.36 13.78 9.47
C ASP A 287 -8.17 12.36 8.91
N SER A 288 -8.74 11.39 9.61
CA SER A 288 -8.70 9.98 9.21
C SER A 288 -9.45 9.68 7.90
N GLN A 289 -10.34 10.55 7.44
CA GLN A 289 -11.06 10.36 6.18
C GLN A 289 -10.16 10.73 4.99
N HIS A 290 -9.33 11.76 5.15
CA HIS A 290 -8.36 12.18 4.13
C HIS A 290 -7.32 11.08 3.87
N ILE A 291 -6.70 10.51 4.90
CA ILE A 291 -5.75 9.41 4.72
C ILE A 291 -6.42 8.16 4.12
N CYS A 292 -7.66 7.83 4.52
CA CYS A 292 -8.40 6.72 3.92
C CYS A 292 -8.76 6.97 2.44
N SER A 293 -9.04 8.21 2.07
CA SER A 293 -9.27 8.60 0.68
C SER A 293 -7.98 8.51 -0.14
N TRP A 294 -6.88 9.03 0.40
CA TRP A 294 -5.56 8.95 -0.21
C TRP A 294 -5.10 7.49 -0.42
N ALA A 295 -5.36 6.62 0.54
CA ALA A 295 -5.10 5.18 0.44
C ALA A 295 -6.00 4.45 -0.57
N GLY A 296 -7.05 5.09 -1.11
CA GLY A 296 -8.00 4.46 -2.02
C GLY A 296 -8.95 3.47 -1.31
N LEU A 297 -9.22 3.68 -0.01
CA LEU A 297 -10.14 2.87 0.79
C LEU A 297 -11.52 3.53 0.97
N SER A 298 -11.71 4.72 0.43
CA SER A 298 -12.99 5.43 0.46
C SER A 298 -13.81 5.16 -0.81
N PRO A 299 -15.15 5.08 -0.71
CA PRO A 299 -16.00 4.98 -1.89
C PRO A 299 -15.87 6.24 -2.73
N GLY A 300 -15.83 6.10 -4.04
CA GLY A 300 -15.88 7.22 -4.97
C GLY A 300 -17.25 7.89 -4.95
N ASN A 301 -17.27 9.21 -4.86
CA ASN A 301 -18.48 10.02 -5.01
C ASN A 301 -18.66 10.37 -6.50
N ASN A 302 -19.16 9.43 -7.28
CA ASN A 302 -19.47 9.66 -8.69
C ASN A 302 -20.99 9.74 -8.84
N GLU A 303 -21.54 10.90 -8.47
CA GLU A 303 -22.96 11.22 -8.52
C GLU A 303 -23.18 12.44 -9.41
N SER A 304 -24.14 12.37 -10.31
CA SER A 304 -24.53 13.47 -11.18
C SER A 304 -26.05 13.52 -11.27
N ALA A 305 -26.63 14.67 -10.98
CA ALA A 305 -28.08 14.91 -10.97
C ALA A 305 -28.86 13.87 -10.12
N GLY A 306 -28.37 13.57 -8.91
CA GLY A 306 -29.01 12.59 -8.00
C GLY A 306 -28.85 11.13 -8.41
N LYS A 307 -28.21 10.82 -9.53
CA LYS A 307 -27.97 9.44 -9.98
C LYS A 307 -26.52 9.03 -9.69
N ARG A 308 -26.36 7.95 -8.91
CA ARG A 308 -25.07 7.33 -8.62
C ARG A 308 -24.54 6.59 -9.84
N LYS A 309 -23.46 7.11 -10.47
CA LYS A 309 -22.83 6.52 -11.67
C LYS A 309 -21.91 5.36 -11.34
N SER A 310 -21.25 5.35 -10.17
CA SER A 310 -20.32 4.30 -9.77
C SER A 310 -20.23 4.16 -8.25
N VAL A 311 -20.06 2.92 -7.77
CA VAL A 311 -19.79 2.57 -6.37
C VAL A 311 -18.35 2.07 -6.18
N HIS A 312 -17.50 2.24 -7.19
CA HIS A 312 -16.09 1.84 -7.09
C HIS A 312 -15.34 2.74 -6.09
N ILE A 313 -14.37 2.15 -5.41
CA ILE A 313 -13.45 2.90 -4.56
C ILE A 313 -12.54 3.77 -5.44
N ASN A 314 -12.11 4.90 -4.88
CA ASN A 314 -11.16 5.78 -5.56
C ASN A 314 -9.83 5.06 -5.85
N LYS A 315 -9.13 5.48 -6.90
CA LYS A 315 -7.73 5.15 -7.09
C LYS A 315 -6.95 5.85 -5.97
N GLY A 316 -6.03 5.15 -5.34
CA GLY A 316 -5.17 5.68 -4.28
C GLY A 316 -3.87 4.89 -4.24
N ASN A 317 -3.14 4.96 -3.13
CA ASN A 317 -1.90 4.24 -2.95
C ASN A 317 -2.11 2.71 -2.96
N PRO A 318 -1.65 1.98 -3.99
CA PRO A 318 -1.91 0.55 -4.14
C PRO A 318 -1.15 -0.30 -3.11
N TYR A 319 -0.01 0.18 -2.64
CA TYR A 319 0.83 -0.54 -1.66
C TYR A 319 0.17 -0.52 -0.29
N LEU A 320 -0.20 0.67 0.21
CA LEU A 320 -0.91 0.81 1.47
C LEU A 320 -2.27 0.09 1.44
N LYS A 321 -3.03 0.23 0.34
CA LYS A 321 -4.30 -0.47 0.19
C LYS A 321 -4.16 -1.98 0.25
N SER A 322 -3.18 -2.55 -0.43
CA SER A 322 -2.91 -3.99 -0.41
C SER A 322 -2.57 -4.45 1.01
N MET A 323 -1.62 -3.77 1.68
CA MET A 323 -1.24 -4.09 3.04
C MET A 323 -2.41 -4.00 4.02
N GLN A 324 -3.21 -2.94 3.94
CA GLN A 324 -4.41 -2.80 4.78
C GLN A 324 -5.45 -3.89 4.51
N CYS A 325 -5.58 -4.38 3.28
CA CYS A 325 -6.46 -5.51 2.97
C CYS A 325 -5.93 -6.84 3.55
N GLU A 326 -4.61 -7.06 3.55
CA GLU A 326 -3.97 -8.21 4.15
C GLU A 326 -4.16 -8.21 5.67
N VAL A 327 -3.89 -7.09 6.34
CA VAL A 327 -4.15 -6.90 7.77
C VAL A 327 -5.64 -7.11 8.10
N ALA A 328 -6.54 -6.57 7.27
CA ALA A 328 -7.98 -6.78 7.46
C ALA A 328 -8.38 -8.25 7.31
N TRP A 329 -7.77 -9.00 6.41
CA TRP A 329 -8.01 -10.43 6.23
C TRP A 329 -7.52 -11.24 7.45
N ILE A 330 -6.30 -11.00 7.91
CA ILE A 330 -5.76 -11.62 9.12
C ILE A 330 -6.64 -11.30 10.32
N ARG A 331 -7.03 -10.03 10.49
CA ARG A 331 -7.89 -9.58 11.58
C ARG A 331 -9.28 -10.23 11.56
N ALA A 332 -9.84 -10.43 10.37
CA ALA A 332 -11.14 -11.08 10.19
C ALA A 332 -11.14 -12.57 10.62
N SER A 333 -9.99 -13.25 10.56
CA SER A 333 -9.85 -14.65 10.98
C SER A 333 -9.91 -14.83 12.51
N HIS A 334 -9.54 -13.83 13.30
CA HIS A 334 -9.57 -13.86 14.77
C HIS A 334 -10.97 -13.59 15.32
N ARG A 335 -11.87 -14.57 15.24
CA ARG A 335 -13.32 -14.44 15.48
C ARG A 335 -13.72 -13.89 16.86
N LYS A 336 -12.88 -14.02 17.87
CA LYS A 336 -13.16 -13.56 19.25
C LYS A 336 -13.08 -12.03 19.43
N LEU A 337 -12.50 -11.32 18.49
CA LEU A 337 -12.20 -9.91 18.61
C LEU A 337 -13.31 -9.04 17.98
N TYR A 338 -13.54 -7.85 18.51
CA TYR A 338 -14.60 -6.93 18.09
C TYR A 338 -14.63 -6.64 16.59
N LEU A 339 -13.46 -6.30 16.01
CA LEU A 339 -13.36 -5.95 14.59
C LEU A 339 -13.71 -7.14 13.67
N SER A 340 -13.38 -8.37 14.08
CA SER A 340 -13.78 -9.57 13.37
C SER A 340 -15.30 -9.74 13.38
N GLY A 341 -15.95 -9.64 14.55
CA GLY A 341 -17.41 -9.70 14.65
C GLY A 341 -18.10 -8.65 13.77
N TRP A 342 -17.54 -7.44 13.72
CA TRP A 342 -18.02 -6.38 12.83
C TRP A 342 -17.85 -6.74 11.35
N TYR A 343 -16.69 -7.28 10.96
CA TYR A 343 -16.44 -7.75 9.59
C TYR A 343 -17.47 -8.77 9.13
N TRP A 344 -17.74 -9.80 9.94
CA TRP A 344 -18.67 -10.85 9.58
C TRP A 344 -20.11 -10.34 9.42
N LYS A 345 -20.56 -9.39 10.26
CA LYS A 345 -21.86 -8.72 10.10
C LYS A 345 -21.93 -7.91 8.78
N VAL A 346 -20.85 -7.25 8.38
CA VAL A 346 -20.79 -6.53 7.10
C VAL A 346 -20.75 -7.49 5.92
N LYS A 347 -19.98 -8.58 6.04
CA LYS A 347 -19.85 -9.61 4.99
C LYS A 347 -21.18 -10.24 4.64
N GLN A 348 -22.01 -10.57 5.62
CA GLN A 348 -23.37 -11.13 5.39
C GLN A 348 -24.25 -10.18 4.56
N ARG A 349 -24.14 -8.86 4.77
CA ARG A 349 -24.99 -7.87 4.10
C ARG A 349 -24.44 -7.38 2.75
N LYS A 350 -23.12 -7.28 2.60
CA LYS A 350 -22.47 -6.57 1.47
C LYS A 350 -21.45 -7.42 0.70
N GLY A 351 -21.22 -8.67 1.12
CA GLY A 351 -20.23 -9.57 0.53
C GLY A 351 -18.80 -9.34 1.01
N ALA A 352 -17.92 -10.33 0.76
CA ALA A 352 -16.57 -10.37 1.30
C ALA A 352 -15.68 -9.20 0.85
N LYS A 353 -15.64 -8.91 -0.46
CA LYS A 353 -14.77 -7.83 -1.01
C LYS A 353 -15.06 -6.46 -0.37
N ARG A 354 -16.35 -6.11 -0.23
CA ARG A 354 -16.77 -4.85 0.38
C ARG A 354 -16.50 -4.83 1.89
N ALA A 355 -16.66 -5.96 2.57
CA ALA A 355 -16.37 -6.09 4.00
C ALA A 355 -14.87 -5.92 4.28
N THR A 356 -13.99 -6.51 3.45
CA THR A 356 -12.53 -6.36 3.58
C THR A 356 -12.11 -4.90 3.42
N ILE A 357 -12.57 -4.21 2.38
CA ILE A 357 -12.26 -2.78 2.19
C ILE A 357 -12.80 -1.92 3.36
N ALA A 358 -13.99 -2.21 3.84
CA ALA A 358 -14.57 -1.48 4.96
C ALA A 358 -13.81 -1.70 6.27
N LEU A 359 -13.31 -2.93 6.52
CA LEU A 359 -12.46 -3.23 7.68
C LEU A 359 -11.08 -2.59 7.52
N ALA A 360 -10.45 -2.68 6.34
CA ALA A 360 -9.19 -2.02 6.02
C ALA A 360 -9.25 -0.51 6.28
N ARG A 361 -10.32 0.16 5.83
CA ARG A 361 -10.57 1.57 6.10
C ARG A 361 -10.68 1.85 7.60
N LYS A 362 -11.40 1.01 8.34
CA LYS A 362 -11.57 1.17 9.80
C LYS A 362 -10.25 1.01 10.54
N ILE A 363 -9.43 0.03 10.16
CA ILE A 363 -8.10 -0.18 10.73
C ILE A 363 -7.20 1.03 10.43
N LEU A 364 -7.18 1.54 9.21
CA LEU A 364 -6.39 2.71 8.86
C LEU A 364 -6.82 3.97 9.63
N SER A 365 -8.14 4.15 9.89
CA SER A 365 -8.62 5.23 10.75
C SER A 365 -8.16 5.08 12.20
N ILE A 366 -8.04 3.85 12.70
CA ILE A 366 -7.51 3.56 14.04
C ILE A 366 -6.02 3.89 14.07
N ILE A 367 -5.24 3.43 13.08
CA ILE A 367 -3.81 3.71 12.96
C ILE A 367 -3.55 5.23 12.95
N TYR A 368 -4.29 5.99 12.15
CA TYR A 368 -4.22 7.44 12.13
C TYR A 368 -4.40 8.07 13.54
N THR A 369 -5.42 7.61 14.27
CA THR A 369 -5.69 8.12 15.61
C THR A 369 -4.56 7.75 16.57
N MET A 370 -4.07 6.51 16.52
CA MET A 370 -2.99 6.03 17.37
C MET A 370 -1.70 6.80 17.15
N LEU A 371 -1.29 7.00 15.89
CA LEU A 371 -0.10 7.80 15.56
C LEU A 371 -0.25 9.27 15.96
N LYS A 372 -1.45 9.84 15.81
CA LYS A 372 -1.72 11.24 16.20
C LYS A 372 -1.74 11.46 17.72
N THR A 373 -2.16 10.48 18.50
CA THR A 373 -2.34 10.62 19.96
C THR A 373 -1.26 9.93 20.79
N GLY A 374 -0.41 9.12 20.16
CA GLY A 374 0.56 8.28 20.87
C GLY A 374 -0.06 7.15 21.70
N THR A 375 -1.36 6.84 21.51
CA THR A 375 -2.10 5.90 22.35
C THR A 375 -2.15 4.51 21.70
N PRO A 376 -1.72 3.42 22.38
CA PRO A 376 -1.75 2.09 21.83
C PRO A 376 -3.19 1.56 21.63
N TYR A 377 -3.32 0.53 20.79
CA TYR A 377 -4.61 -0.13 20.54
C TYR A 377 -5.18 -0.76 21.80
N ASN A 378 -6.46 -0.47 22.08
CA ASN A 378 -7.17 -1.07 23.20
C ASN A 378 -8.46 -1.73 22.71
N GLU A 379 -8.53 -3.06 22.79
CA GLU A 379 -9.72 -3.85 22.42
C GLU A 379 -10.90 -3.60 23.35
N GLU A 380 -10.68 -3.37 24.65
CA GLU A 380 -11.73 -3.16 25.65
C GLU A 380 -12.59 -1.91 25.33
N CYS A 381 -11.97 -0.84 24.84
CA CYS A 381 -12.72 0.35 24.42
C CYS A 381 -13.73 0.04 23.32
N PHE A 382 -13.41 -0.87 22.40
CA PHE A 382 -14.32 -1.30 21.35
C PHE A 382 -15.40 -2.23 21.88
N GLU A 383 -15.09 -3.08 22.85
CA GLU A 383 -16.05 -3.96 23.51
C GLU A 383 -17.06 -3.17 24.34
N GLN A 384 -16.60 -2.24 25.14
CA GLN A 384 -17.47 -1.32 25.86
C GLN A 384 -18.40 -0.53 24.93
N ARG A 385 -17.88 -0.06 23.78
CA ARG A 385 -18.70 0.60 22.76
C ARG A 385 -19.75 -0.35 22.18
N ARG A 386 -19.41 -1.63 21.95
CA ARG A 386 -20.35 -2.67 21.52
C ARG A 386 -21.48 -2.84 22.53
N LEU A 387 -21.15 -3.05 23.78
CA LEU A 387 -22.11 -3.23 24.87
C LEU A 387 -23.06 -2.02 24.99
N ARG A 388 -22.50 -0.80 24.91
CA ARG A 388 -23.33 0.43 24.90
C ARG A 388 -24.29 0.49 23.71
N CYS A 389 -23.82 0.09 22.51
CA CYS A 389 -24.69 0.05 21.32
C CYS A 389 -25.76 -1.03 21.41
N GLU A 390 -25.43 -2.20 21.94
CA GLU A 390 -26.39 -3.29 22.16
C GLU A 390 -27.44 -2.89 23.19
N ARG A 391 -27.04 -2.25 24.30
CA ARG A 391 -27.97 -1.72 25.32
C ARG A 391 -28.89 -0.65 24.73
N LYS A 392 -28.38 0.29 23.94
CA LYS A 392 -29.20 1.29 23.22
C LYS A 392 -30.21 0.64 22.26
N ARG A 393 -29.79 -0.42 21.55
CA ARG A 393 -30.65 -1.18 20.65
C ARG A 393 -31.76 -1.93 21.42
N ALA A 394 -31.40 -2.58 22.50
CA ALA A 394 -32.36 -3.28 23.36
C ALA A 394 -33.42 -2.29 23.90
N ASN A 395 -32.99 -1.15 24.45
CA ASN A 395 -33.90 -0.13 24.96
C ASN A 395 -34.84 0.42 23.86
N ARG A 396 -34.32 0.60 22.62
CA ARG A 396 -35.16 1.03 21.50
C ARG A 396 -36.21 -0.01 21.17
N LEU A 397 -35.85 -1.30 21.13
CA LEU A 397 -36.80 -2.38 20.85
C LEU A 397 -37.84 -2.53 21.97
N VAL A 398 -37.42 -2.39 23.22
CA VAL A 398 -38.36 -2.37 24.38
C VAL A 398 -39.38 -1.22 24.23
N ASN A 399 -38.90 -0.02 23.92
CA ASN A 399 -39.78 1.15 23.73
C ASN A 399 -40.72 0.95 22.53
N GLU A 400 -40.28 0.32 21.44
CA GLU A 400 -41.13 0.01 20.29
C GLU A 400 -42.23 -1.03 20.67
N LEU A 401 -41.89 -2.07 21.43
CA LEU A 401 -42.85 -3.07 21.93
C LEU A 401 -43.87 -2.46 22.90
N GLN A 402 -43.39 -1.62 23.82
CA GLN A 402 -44.28 -0.92 24.77
C GLN A 402 -45.30 -0.01 24.05
N LYS A 403 -44.87 0.68 22.98
CA LYS A 403 -45.78 1.48 22.14
C LYS A 403 -46.84 0.64 21.43
N LEU A 404 -46.57 -0.63 21.19
CA LEU A 404 -47.50 -1.57 20.61
C LEU A 404 -48.37 -2.30 21.64
N GLY A 405 -48.29 -1.91 22.94
CA GLY A 405 -49.09 -2.47 24.02
C GLY A 405 -48.53 -3.72 24.69
N TYR A 406 -47.29 -4.11 24.37
CA TYR A 406 -46.66 -5.28 24.99
C TYR A 406 -45.98 -4.88 26.30
N VAL A 407 -46.09 -5.73 27.32
CA VAL A 407 -45.31 -5.60 28.57
C VAL A 407 -44.02 -6.39 28.41
N VAL A 408 -42.88 -5.71 28.47
CA VAL A 408 -41.56 -6.35 28.36
C VAL A 408 -40.97 -6.46 29.76
N VAL A 409 -40.77 -7.70 30.19
CA VAL A 409 -40.13 -8.02 31.48
C VAL A 409 -38.68 -8.42 31.20
N ALA A 410 -37.74 -7.82 31.92
CA ALA A 410 -36.32 -8.21 31.83
C ALA A 410 -36.17 -9.62 32.48
N PRO A 411 -35.36 -10.53 31.90
CA PRO A 411 -34.99 -11.73 32.60
C PRO A 411 -34.13 -11.39 33.85
N ASP A 412 -34.36 -12.11 34.92
CA ASP A 412 -33.59 -12.01 36.18
C ASP A 412 -32.10 -12.30 35.99
#